data_4ed194c8c75c709cf6dda1ee1aac5bf9
#
_entry.id   4ed194c8c75c709cf6dda1ee1aac5bf9
#
_cell.length_a   1.000
_cell.length_b   1.000
_cell.length_c   1.000
_cell.angle_alpha   90.00
_cell.angle_beta   90.00
_cell.angle_gamma   90.00
#
_symmetry.space_group_name_H-M   'P 1'
#
loop_
_entity.id
_entity.type
_entity.pdbx_description
1 polymer ?
#
loop_
_entity_poly.entity_id
_entity_poly.type
_entity_poly.pdbx_seq_one_letter_code
_entity_poly.pdbx_strand_id
1 'polypeptide(L)' 'MNRVKEFRKEKKMSQLELAKSIGVSRQTINMIENNKYNPTLELCINLARALDTDLNALFWEPQMTDEDSED' A
#
# COMPACT_ATOMS: atom_id res chain seq x y z
N MET A 1 4.04 3.45 -8.09
CA MET A 1 3.27 2.22 -8.02
C MET A 1 3.49 1.53 -6.70
N ASN A 2 2.52 0.81 -6.19
CA ASN A 2 2.69 0.15 -4.92
C ASN A 2 2.28 -1.31 -5.00
N ARG A 3 2.55 -2.06 -3.94
CA ARG A 3 2.28 -3.49 -3.93
C ARG A 3 1.20 -3.87 -2.93
N VAL A 4 0.35 -2.91 -2.59
CA VAL A 4 -0.71 -3.16 -1.61
C VAL A 4 -1.64 -4.29 -2.08
N LYS A 5 -2.04 -4.24 -3.35
CA LYS A 5 -2.94 -5.26 -3.89
C LYS A 5 -2.29 -6.64 -3.84
N GLU A 6 -1.00 -6.68 -4.16
CA GLU A 6 -0.28 -7.94 -4.18
C GLU A 6 -0.23 -8.58 -2.78
N PHE A 7 0.15 -7.79 -1.78
CA PHE A 7 0.22 -8.31 -0.42
C PHE A 7 -1.16 -8.64 0.12
N ARG A 8 -2.16 -7.84 -0.25
CA ARG A 8 -3.53 -8.11 0.18
C ARG A 8 -3.99 -9.48 -0.33
N LYS A 9 -3.71 -9.75 -1.61
CA LYS A 9 -4.14 -11.02 -2.19
C LYS A 9 -3.39 -12.19 -1.59
N GLU A 10 -2.13 -11.99 -1.23
CA GLU A 10 -1.40 -13.06 -0.58
C GLU A 10 -2.01 -13.42 0.76
N LYS A 11 -2.58 -12.44 1.44
CA LYS A 11 -3.25 -12.73 2.70
C LYS A 11 -4.70 -13.14 2.50
N LYS A 12 -5.13 -13.23 1.26
CA LYS A 12 -6.49 -13.65 0.93
C LYS A 12 -7.54 -12.73 1.53
N MET A 13 -7.24 -11.44 1.53
CA MET A 13 -8.16 -10.44 2.05
C MET A 13 -8.85 -9.73 0.90
N SER A 14 -10.12 -9.40 1.09
CA SER A 14 -10.82 -8.55 0.14
C SER A 14 -10.44 -7.09 0.41
N GLN A 15 -10.75 -6.21 -0.54
CA GLN A 15 -10.54 -4.79 -0.30
C GLN A 15 -11.36 -4.33 0.90
N LEU A 16 -12.56 -4.84 1.04
CA LEU A 16 -13.39 -4.45 2.17
C LEU A 16 -12.80 -4.90 3.49
N GLU A 17 -12.25 -6.10 3.53
CA GLU A 17 -11.64 -6.59 4.75
C GLU A 17 -10.44 -5.75 5.14
N LEU A 18 -9.61 -5.40 4.17
CA LEU A 18 -8.46 -4.56 4.47
C LEU A 18 -8.92 -3.18 4.94
N ALA A 19 -9.92 -2.61 4.25
CA ALA A 19 -10.42 -1.31 4.62
C ALA A 19 -10.93 -1.29 6.06
N LYS A 20 -11.67 -2.32 6.44
CA LYS A 20 -12.20 -2.38 7.79
C LYS A 20 -11.09 -2.52 8.82
N SER A 21 -10.05 -3.25 8.48
CA SER A 21 -8.98 -3.48 9.46
C SER A 21 -8.21 -2.21 9.77
N ILE A 22 -8.20 -1.24 8.87
CA ILE A 22 -7.46 -0.01 9.13
C ILE A 22 -8.37 1.22 9.21
N GLY A 23 -9.67 1.02 9.20
CA GLY A 23 -10.60 2.11 9.47
C GLY A 23 -10.84 3.07 8.32
N VAL A 24 -10.78 2.60 7.08
CA VAL A 24 -11.06 3.46 5.93
C VAL A 24 -12.11 2.79 5.08
N SER A 25 -12.58 3.48 4.03
CA SER A 25 -13.58 2.91 3.15
C SER A 25 -12.94 1.99 2.13
N ARG A 26 -13.74 1.08 1.57
CA ARG A 26 -13.26 0.20 0.53
C ARG A 26 -12.79 1.02 -0.68
N GLN A 27 -13.49 2.13 -0.96
CA GLN A 27 -13.12 2.98 -2.08
C GLN A 27 -11.71 3.54 -1.89
N THR A 28 -11.35 3.89 -0.66
CA THR A 28 -10.01 4.40 -0.38
C THR A 28 -8.96 3.33 -0.73
N ILE A 29 -9.21 2.08 -0.34
CA ILE A 29 -8.28 1.01 -0.66
C ILE A 29 -8.16 0.86 -2.18
N ASN A 30 -9.29 0.88 -2.87
CA ASN A 30 -9.27 0.75 -4.32
C ASN A 30 -8.44 1.86 -4.96
N MET A 31 -8.59 3.08 -4.49
CA MET A 31 -7.85 4.20 -5.05
C MET A 31 -6.35 4.09 -4.75
N ILE A 32 -6.00 3.63 -3.56
CA ILE A 32 -4.61 3.43 -3.24
C ILE A 32 -3.99 2.39 -4.15
N GLU A 33 -4.67 1.28 -4.36
CA GLU A 33 -4.14 0.20 -5.19
C GLU A 33 -3.97 0.63 -6.63
N ASN A 34 -4.75 1.60 -7.07
CA ASN A 34 -4.66 2.08 -8.45
C ASN A 34 -3.87 3.37 -8.58
N ASN A 35 -3.16 3.73 -7.52
CA ASN A 35 -2.31 4.92 -7.52
C ASN A 35 -3.07 6.20 -7.80
N LYS A 36 -4.29 6.28 -7.33
CA LYS A 36 -5.11 7.47 -7.49
C LYS A 36 -5.30 8.22 -6.20
N TYR A 37 -4.59 7.85 -5.17
CA TYR A 37 -4.72 8.48 -3.88
C TYR A 37 -3.37 8.39 -3.18
N ASN A 38 -2.91 9.50 -2.62
CA ASN A 38 -1.64 9.54 -1.91
C ASN A 38 -1.92 9.36 -0.43
N PRO A 39 -1.69 8.18 0.12
CA PRO A 39 -2.00 7.97 1.53
C PRO A 39 -1.03 8.73 2.43
N THR A 40 -1.51 9.13 3.59
CA THR A 40 -0.65 9.77 4.58
C THR A 40 0.32 8.73 5.11
N LEU A 41 1.36 9.20 5.78
CA LEU A 41 2.32 8.27 6.37
C LEU A 41 1.64 7.36 7.38
N GLU A 42 0.74 7.92 8.18
CA GLU A 42 0.04 7.11 9.16
C GLU A 42 -0.76 6.00 8.48
N LEU A 43 -1.43 6.31 7.38
CA LEU A 43 -2.19 5.31 6.67
C LEU A 43 -1.26 4.25 6.07
N CYS A 44 -0.11 4.67 5.56
CA CYS A 44 0.86 3.73 5.03
C CYS A 44 1.34 2.76 6.10
N ILE A 45 1.58 3.27 7.32
CA ILE A 45 2.01 2.43 8.41
C ILE A 45 0.92 1.43 8.78
N ASN A 46 -0.34 1.89 8.80
CA ASN A 46 -1.44 1.00 9.13
C ASN A 46 -1.61 -0.09 8.07
N LEU A 47 -1.39 0.26 6.79
CA LEU A 47 -1.45 -0.73 5.74
C LEU A 47 -0.36 -1.78 5.91
N ALA A 48 0.85 -1.33 6.22
CA ALA A 48 1.96 -2.27 6.39
C ALA A 48 1.68 -3.22 7.55
N ARG A 49 1.12 -2.71 8.63
CA ARG A 49 0.80 -3.56 9.77
C ARG A 49 -0.29 -4.56 9.43
N ALA A 50 -1.34 -4.10 8.76
CA ALA A 50 -2.45 -4.99 8.42
C ALA A 50 -2.01 -6.07 7.45
N LEU A 51 -1.05 -5.76 6.58
CA LEU A 51 -0.57 -6.72 5.60
C LEU A 51 0.68 -7.46 6.07
N ASP A 52 1.08 -7.23 7.33
CA ASP A 52 2.18 -7.93 7.94
C ASP A 52 3.48 -7.76 7.16
N THR A 53 3.76 -6.55 6.78
CA THR A 53 4.94 -6.23 6.00
C THR A 53 5.43 -4.85 6.43
N ASP A 54 6.33 -4.23 5.67
CA ASP A 54 6.85 -2.93 6.01
C ASP A 54 6.67 -1.96 4.85
N LEU A 55 7.00 -0.69 5.09
CA LEU A 55 6.78 0.34 4.10
C LEU A 55 7.62 0.14 2.86
N ASN A 56 8.84 -0.33 3.01
CA ASN A 56 9.68 -0.55 1.86
C ASN A 56 9.08 -1.59 0.94
N ALA A 57 8.56 -2.67 1.51
CA ALA A 57 7.98 -3.73 0.69
C ALA A 57 6.76 -3.24 -0.06
N LEU A 58 5.96 -2.38 0.55
CA LEU A 58 4.73 -1.93 -0.07
C LEU A 58 4.93 -0.81 -1.08
N PHE A 59 5.81 0.15 -0.76
CA PHE A 59 5.85 1.37 -1.55
C PHE A 59 7.18 1.67 -2.23
N TRP A 60 8.21 0.92 -1.96
CA TRP A 60 9.50 1.19 -2.58
C TRP A 60 9.57 0.62 -3.99
N GLU A 61 10.10 1.40 -4.90
CA GLU A 61 10.26 0.96 -6.28
C GLU A 61 11.71 1.12 -6.69
N PRO A 62 12.36 0.04 -7.03
CA PRO A 62 13.78 0.08 -7.35
C PRO A 62 14.16 1.06 -8.45
N GLN A 63 13.35 1.19 -9.46
CA GLN A 63 13.74 2.09 -10.52
C GLN A 63 13.75 3.52 -10.08
N MET A 64 13.04 3.87 -9.06
CA MET A 64 13.11 5.23 -8.59
C MET A 64 14.45 5.47 -7.97
N THR A 65 14.97 4.47 -7.33
CA THR A 65 16.25 4.61 -6.73
C THR A 65 17.31 4.90 -7.74
N ASP A 66 17.25 4.21 -8.84
CA ASP A 66 18.24 4.41 -9.87
C ASP A 66 18.28 5.80 -10.33
N GLU A 67 17.20 6.37 -10.72
CA GLU A 67 17.28 7.66 -11.27
C GLU A 67 17.59 8.64 -10.27
N ASP A 68 17.15 8.49 -9.08
CA ASP A 68 17.49 9.44 -8.10
C ASP A 68 18.92 9.48 -7.87
N SER A 69 19.54 8.35 -7.86
CA SER A 69 20.89 8.34 -7.47
C SER A 69 21.77 9.11 -8.39
N GLU A 70 21.41 9.24 -9.61
CA GLU A 70 22.27 9.88 -10.43
C GLU A 70 22.26 11.26 -10.40
N ASP A 71 21.52 11.83 -9.81
CA ASP A 71 21.51 13.17 -9.84
C ASP A 71 22.05 13.81 -8.89
#